data_3c7d7c2ae511fd9b3792e5569eab4b5e
#
_entry.id   3c7d7c2ae511fd9b3792e5569eab4b5e
#
_cell.length_a   1.000
_cell.length_b   1.000
_cell.length_c   1.000
_cell.angle_alpha   90.00
_cell.angle_beta   90.00
_cell.angle_gamma   90.00
#
_symmetry.space_group_name_H-M   'P 1'
#
loop_
_entity.id
_entity.type
_entity.pdbx_description
1 polymer ?
#
loop_
_entity_poly.entity_id
_entity_poly.type
_entity_poly.pdbx_seq_one_letter_code
_entity_poly.pdbx_strand_id
1 'polypeptide(L)'
;MLNVKQDVLFISDLHLALEKPEITRRFLSFLQQRAIKAKSLYILGDLFDVWIGDDDNTRPIPAIKKALRQLADSGTEIFLLQGNRDFLLGQDFCKETGVRLLDEYATIELDGQRILLTHGDLLCSDDLAYQAFRIKSHSPEWQRNVLSKPLWLRLIAARWYRFRSYYHKRGKTLDIMDVNQDSVLESLRKYACYTLIHGHTHRPKLHEFTLDGLPAKRYVLADWKQDGAEILCWRNKHFETETV
;
A
#
# COMPACT_ATOMS: atom_id res chain seq x y z
N MET A 1 -30.59 -16.40 -4.11
CA MET A 1 -30.10 -15.07 -4.53
C MET A 1 -28.59 -15.12 -4.51
N LEU A 2 -27.93 -14.91 -5.66
CA LEU A 2 -26.49 -14.77 -5.72
C LEU A 2 -26.12 -13.53 -4.89
N ASN A 3 -25.33 -13.71 -3.83
CA ASN A 3 -24.86 -12.62 -2.99
C ASN A 3 -23.91 -11.76 -3.84
N VAL A 4 -24.40 -10.65 -4.40
CA VAL A 4 -23.59 -9.77 -5.23
C VAL A 4 -22.55 -9.12 -4.30
N LYS A 5 -21.29 -9.40 -4.55
CA LYS A 5 -20.17 -8.78 -3.84
C LYS A 5 -20.23 -7.26 -4.09
N GLN A 6 -20.39 -6.46 -3.05
CA GLN A 6 -20.54 -4.99 -3.17
C GLN A 6 -19.44 -4.23 -2.44
N ASP A 7 -18.87 -4.79 -1.38
CA ASP A 7 -17.86 -4.13 -0.56
C ASP A 7 -16.57 -3.86 -1.34
N VAL A 8 -16.00 -2.68 -1.13
CA VAL A 8 -14.66 -2.32 -1.59
C VAL A 8 -13.76 -2.12 -0.39
N LEU A 9 -12.66 -2.87 -0.32
CA LEU A 9 -11.75 -2.90 0.82
C LEU A 9 -10.46 -2.18 0.51
N PHE A 10 -9.92 -1.46 1.50
CA PHE A 10 -8.64 -0.75 1.42
C PHE A 10 -7.76 -1.14 2.60
N ILE A 11 -6.53 -1.53 2.31
CA ILE A 11 -5.50 -1.88 3.28
C ILE A 11 -4.15 -1.31 2.85
N SER A 12 -3.21 -1.14 3.77
CA SER A 12 -1.82 -0.76 3.49
C SER A 12 -0.90 -1.19 4.62
N ASP A 13 0.40 -1.05 4.42
CA ASP A 13 1.43 -1.14 5.46
C ASP A 13 1.40 -2.47 6.24
N LEU A 14 1.28 -3.59 5.52
CA LEU A 14 1.29 -4.91 6.11
C LEU A 14 2.71 -5.35 6.51
N HIS A 15 3.72 -4.93 5.73
CA HIS A 15 5.12 -5.27 5.97
C HIS A 15 5.36 -6.77 6.21
N LEU A 16 4.79 -7.61 5.31
CA LEU A 16 4.90 -9.05 5.39
C LEU A 16 6.37 -9.50 5.26
N ALA A 17 6.81 -10.29 6.22
CA ALA A 17 8.19 -10.77 6.31
C ALA A 17 8.26 -12.10 7.05
N LEU A 18 9.38 -12.82 6.88
CA LEU A 18 9.62 -14.08 7.59
C LEU A 18 9.61 -13.90 9.11
N GLU A 19 10.11 -12.75 9.59
CA GLU A 19 10.22 -12.41 10.99
C GLU A 19 8.88 -11.99 11.64
N LYS A 20 7.82 -11.85 10.82
CA LYS A 20 6.48 -11.44 11.26
C LYS A 20 5.40 -12.47 10.88
N PRO A 21 5.50 -13.73 11.33
CA PRO A 21 4.59 -14.80 10.91
C PRO A 21 3.14 -14.56 11.34
N GLU A 22 2.90 -13.83 12.44
CA GLU A 22 1.56 -13.52 12.94
C GLU A 22 0.80 -12.63 11.96
N ILE A 23 1.45 -11.57 11.44
CA ILE A 23 0.85 -10.67 10.47
C ILE A 23 0.55 -11.44 9.17
N THR A 24 1.47 -12.31 8.74
CA THR A 24 1.26 -13.17 7.57
C THR A 24 0.05 -14.10 7.76
N ARG A 25 -0.10 -14.75 8.92
CA ARG A 25 -1.26 -15.61 9.21
C ARG A 25 -2.56 -14.81 9.20
N ARG A 26 -2.59 -13.64 9.82
CA ARG A 26 -3.73 -12.74 9.83
C ARG A 26 -4.12 -12.32 8.41
N PHE A 27 -3.15 -11.93 7.60
CA PHE A 27 -3.40 -11.56 6.21
C PHE A 27 -3.98 -12.72 5.40
N LEU A 28 -3.43 -13.92 5.51
CA LEU A 28 -3.96 -15.11 4.84
C LEU A 28 -5.40 -15.43 5.29
N SER A 29 -5.69 -15.32 6.59
CA SER A 29 -7.04 -15.47 7.14
C SER A 29 -8.00 -14.40 6.60
N PHE A 30 -7.57 -13.14 6.58
CA PHE A 30 -8.35 -12.03 6.03
C PHE A 30 -8.72 -12.28 4.54
N LEU A 31 -7.77 -12.72 3.71
CA LEU A 31 -8.05 -13.04 2.31
C LEU A 31 -9.12 -14.12 2.18
N GLN A 32 -9.05 -15.18 3.01
CA GLN A 32 -9.95 -16.33 2.95
C GLN A 32 -11.34 -16.07 3.56
N GLN A 33 -11.46 -15.23 4.57
CA GLN A 33 -12.70 -15.08 5.34
C GLN A 33 -13.44 -13.78 5.03
N ARG A 34 -12.72 -12.70 4.75
CA ARG A 34 -13.30 -11.37 4.52
C ARG A 34 -13.18 -10.89 3.09
N ALA A 35 -11.98 -10.87 2.52
CA ALA A 35 -11.74 -10.33 1.18
C ALA A 35 -12.43 -11.14 0.09
N ILE A 36 -12.59 -12.45 0.26
CA ILE A 36 -13.31 -13.33 -0.67
C ILE A 36 -14.79 -12.92 -0.88
N LYS A 37 -15.37 -12.17 0.07
CA LYS A 37 -16.74 -11.65 0.00
C LYS A 37 -16.83 -10.26 -0.62
N ALA A 38 -15.69 -9.60 -0.86
CA ALA A 38 -15.63 -8.25 -1.39
C ALA A 38 -15.62 -8.24 -2.92
N LYS A 39 -16.14 -7.16 -3.52
CA LYS A 39 -16.04 -6.88 -4.95
C LYS A 39 -14.59 -6.64 -5.34
N SER A 40 -13.90 -5.80 -4.57
CA SER A 40 -12.50 -5.45 -4.82
C SER A 40 -11.71 -5.21 -3.54
N LEU A 41 -10.41 -5.46 -3.63
CA LEU A 41 -9.41 -5.18 -2.61
C LEU A 41 -8.33 -4.26 -3.18
N TYR A 42 -8.13 -3.11 -2.54
CA TYR A 42 -7.07 -2.15 -2.84
C TYR A 42 -5.98 -2.25 -1.76
N ILE A 43 -4.77 -2.56 -2.17
CA ILE A 43 -3.57 -2.61 -1.31
C ILE A 43 -2.74 -1.37 -1.63
N LEU A 44 -2.70 -0.41 -0.72
CA LEU A 44 -2.10 0.89 -0.96
C LEU A 44 -0.62 0.95 -0.54
N GLY A 45 0.15 -0.04 -0.99
CA GLY A 45 1.60 -0.11 -0.80
C GLY A 45 2.06 -0.78 0.49
N ASP A 46 3.35 -1.06 0.55
CA ASP A 46 4.03 -1.71 1.67
C ASP A 46 3.36 -3.04 2.09
N LEU A 47 2.93 -3.83 1.08
CA LEU A 47 2.47 -5.20 1.28
C LEU A 47 3.61 -6.05 1.89
N PHE A 48 4.82 -5.91 1.36
CA PHE A 48 6.01 -6.57 1.87
C PHE A 48 6.91 -5.60 2.64
N ASP A 49 7.61 -6.10 3.64
CA ASP A 49 8.57 -5.31 4.42
C ASP A 49 9.81 -4.91 3.58
N VAL A 50 10.13 -5.72 2.57
CA VAL A 50 11.05 -5.42 1.48
C VAL A 50 10.74 -6.33 0.29
N TRP A 51 10.79 -5.77 -0.92
CA TRP A 51 10.72 -6.54 -2.15
C TRP A 51 11.99 -6.32 -2.96
N ILE A 52 12.63 -7.40 -3.39
CA ILE A 52 13.93 -7.36 -4.07
C ILE A 52 13.87 -7.87 -5.51
N GLY A 53 12.67 -8.20 -6.00
CA GLY A 53 12.39 -8.67 -7.36
C GLY A 53 11.40 -9.84 -7.37
N ASP A 54 10.72 -10.03 -8.49
CA ASP A 54 9.67 -11.04 -8.65
C ASP A 54 10.20 -12.49 -8.64
N ASP A 55 11.50 -12.66 -8.83
CA ASP A 55 12.23 -13.92 -8.72
C ASP A 55 12.52 -14.35 -7.27
N ASP A 56 12.15 -13.53 -6.27
CA ASP A 56 12.24 -13.91 -4.86
C ASP A 56 11.11 -14.89 -4.48
N ASN A 57 11.51 -16.10 -4.09
CA ASN A 57 10.61 -17.14 -3.62
C ASN A 57 10.90 -17.55 -2.17
N THR A 58 11.54 -16.69 -1.39
CA THR A 58 11.78 -16.93 0.04
C THR A 58 10.47 -16.88 0.81
N ARG A 59 10.37 -17.65 1.92
CA ARG A 59 9.17 -17.60 2.78
C ARG A 59 9.00 -16.21 3.38
N PRO A 60 7.77 -15.66 3.47
CA PRO A 60 6.45 -16.28 3.22
C PRO A 60 5.88 -16.07 1.80
N ILE A 61 6.67 -15.52 0.85
CA ILE A 61 6.21 -15.04 -0.47
C ILE A 61 5.37 -16.07 -1.24
N PRO A 62 5.77 -17.35 -1.39
CA PRO A 62 4.98 -18.30 -2.17
C PRO A 62 3.57 -18.53 -1.62
N ALA A 63 3.41 -18.54 -0.30
CA ALA A 63 2.09 -18.71 0.33
C ALA A 63 1.20 -17.50 0.07
N ILE A 64 1.77 -16.29 0.10
CA ILE A 64 1.06 -15.03 -0.17
C ILE A 64 0.64 -14.97 -1.64
N LYS A 65 1.56 -15.26 -2.59
CA LYS A 65 1.25 -15.31 -4.02
C LYS A 65 0.10 -16.28 -4.31
N LYS A 66 0.15 -17.48 -3.73
CA LYS A 66 -0.92 -18.49 -3.85
C LYS A 66 -2.26 -18.00 -3.32
N ALA A 67 -2.29 -17.37 -2.16
CA ALA A 67 -3.52 -16.88 -1.54
C ALA A 67 -4.13 -15.72 -2.33
N LEU A 68 -3.32 -14.79 -2.84
CA LEU A 68 -3.78 -13.72 -3.73
C LEU A 68 -4.36 -14.29 -5.03
N ARG A 69 -3.70 -15.30 -5.62
CA ARG A 69 -4.23 -15.98 -6.82
C ARG A 69 -5.58 -16.62 -6.55
N GLN A 70 -5.71 -17.35 -5.45
CA GLN A 70 -7.00 -17.95 -5.06
C GLN A 70 -8.10 -16.90 -4.85
N LEU A 71 -7.76 -15.76 -4.27
CA LEU A 71 -8.70 -14.65 -4.12
C LEU A 71 -9.11 -14.08 -5.47
N ALA A 72 -8.18 -13.85 -6.39
CA ALA A 72 -8.48 -13.38 -7.74
C ALA A 72 -9.38 -14.37 -8.50
N ASP A 73 -9.07 -15.68 -8.42
CA ASP A 73 -9.85 -16.74 -9.06
C ASP A 73 -11.27 -16.88 -8.46
N SER A 74 -11.49 -16.41 -7.21
CA SER A 74 -12.82 -16.33 -6.60
C SER A 74 -13.67 -15.16 -7.10
N GLY A 75 -13.12 -14.33 -7.99
CA GLY A 75 -13.79 -13.19 -8.61
C GLY A 75 -13.70 -11.89 -7.81
N THR A 76 -12.81 -11.77 -6.82
CA THR A 76 -12.46 -10.49 -6.19
C THR A 76 -11.37 -9.81 -7.01
N GLU A 77 -11.60 -8.58 -7.47
CA GLU A 77 -10.58 -7.80 -8.16
C GLU A 77 -9.55 -7.28 -7.14
N ILE A 78 -8.26 -7.46 -7.45
CA ILE A 78 -7.17 -7.05 -6.54
C ILE A 78 -6.32 -6.00 -7.23
N PHE A 79 -6.22 -4.84 -6.62
CA PHE A 79 -5.41 -3.72 -7.08
C PHE A 79 -4.31 -3.43 -6.06
N LEU A 80 -3.10 -3.08 -6.54
CA LEU A 80 -1.97 -2.77 -5.69
C LEU A 80 -1.26 -1.52 -6.20
N LEU A 81 -1.05 -0.57 -5.29
CA LEU A 81 -0.08 0.49 -5.42
C LEU A 81 1.25 0.04 -4.83
N GLN A 82 2.35 0.36 -5.46
CA GLN A 82 3.66 0.15 -4.86
C GLN A 82 3.89 1.14 -3.70
N GLY A 83 4.44 0.64 -2.60
CA GLY A 83 4.92 1.48 -1.50
C GLY A 83 6.43 1.70 -1.56
N ASN A 84 6.96 2.36 -0.54
CA ASN A 84 8.40 2.65 -0.46
C ASN A 84 9.26 1.42 -0.08
N ARG A 85 8.63 0.28 0.27
CA ARG A 85 9.30 -0.98 0.62
C ARG A 85 9.26 -2.00 -0.51
N ASP A 86 8.26 -1.92 -1.35
CA ASP A 86 7.97 -2.92 -2.36
C ASP A 86 7.84 -2.34 -3.79
N PHE A 87 8.49 -1.21 -4.05
CA PHE A 87 8.49 -0.51 -5.34
C PHE A 87 9.15 -1.29 -6.50
N LEU A 88 9.78 -2.43 -6.22
CA LEU A 88 10.32 -3.36 -7.23
C LEU A 88 9.33 -4.48 -7.60
N LEU A 89 8.10 -4.46 -7.07
CA LEU A 89 7.03 -5.34 -7.52
C LEU A 89 6.77 -5.13 -9.02
N GLY A 90 6.82 -6.20 -9.79
CA GLY A 90 6.74 -6.13 -11.23
C GLY A 90 5.60 -6.95 -11.83
N GLN A 91 5.64 -7.09 -13.14
CA GLN A 91 4.60 -7.74 -13.92
C GLN A 91 4.53 -9.26 -13.71
N ASP A 92 5.62 -9.91 -13.31
CA ASP A 92 5.59 -11.36 -13.09
C ASP A 92 4.86 -11.68 -11.79
N PHE A 93 5.03 -10.86 -10.74
CA PHE A 93 4.16 -10.94 -9.55
C PHE A 93 2.67 -10.79 -9.92
N CYS A 94 2.34 -9.83 -10.79
CA CYS A 94 0.95 -9.61 -11.25
C CYS A 94 0.39 -10.82 -11.99
N LYS A 95 1.15 -11.41 -12.91
CA LYS A 95 0.73 -12.61 -13.67
C LYS A 95 0.50 -13.80 -12.75
N GLU A 96 1.40 -14.01 -11.77
CA GLU A 96 1.29 -15.12 -10.82
C GLU A 96 0.10 -14.97 -9.88
N THR A 97 -0.20 -13.76 -9.44
CA THR A 97 -1.19 -13.49 -8.38
C THR A 97 -2.57 -13.06 -8.88
N GLY A 98 -2.66 -12.56 -10.11
CA GLY A 98 -3.88 -11.92 -10.63
C GLY A 98 -4.11 -10.50 -10.12
N VAL A 99 -3.13 -9.93 -9.41
CA VAL A 99 -3.14 -8.53 -8.95
C VAL A 99 -2.90 -7.60 -10.13
N ARG A 100 -3.56 -6.44 -10.12
CA ARG A 100 -3.33 -5.35 -11.08
C ARG A 100 -2.57 -4.22 -10.39
N LEU A 101 -1.39 -3.85 -10.91
CA LEU A 101 -0.66 -2.68 -10.44
C LEU A 101 -1.37 -1.40 -10.89
N LEU A 102 -1.45 -0.46 -9.96
CA LEU A 102 -1.91 0.90 -10.20
C LEU A 102 -0.70 1.85 -10.25
N ASP A 103 -0.90 3.02 -10.85
CA ASP A 103 0.06 4.11 -10.83
C ASP A 103 0.17 4.71 -9.41
N GLU A 104 1.25 5.45 -9.13
CA GLU A 104 1.54 6.09 -7.82
C GLU A 104 0.38 6.94 -7.27
N TYR A 105 -0.39 7.51 -8.15
CA TYR A 105 -1.68 8.14 -7.91
C TYR A 105 -2.72 7.50 -8.80
N ALA A 106 -3.74 6.93 -8.21
CA ALA A 106 -4.85 6.33 -8.94
C ALA A 106 -6.17 6.97 -8.51
N THR A 107 -7.07 7.20 -9.46
CA THR A 107 -8.42 7.64 -9.17
C THR A 107 -9.41 6.50 -9.38
N ILE A 108 -10.30 6.33 -8.43
CA ILE A 108 -11.43 5.39 -8.54
C ILE A 108 -12.74 6.14 -8.39
N GLU A 109 -13.82 5.52 -8.83
CA GLU A 109 -15.17 6.05 -8.65
C GLU A 109 -16.00 5.06 -7.83
N LEU A 110 -16.57 5.53 -6.73
CA LEU A 110 -17.49 4.78 -5.88
C LEU A 110 -18.79 5.57 -5.76
N ASP A 111 -19.88 5.02 -6.28
CA ASP A 111 -21.21 5.64 -6.25
C ASP A 111 -21.24 7.12 -6.70
N GLY A 112 -20.47 7.45 -7.74
CA GLY A 112 -20.35 8.82 -8.28
C GLY A 112 -19.36 9.73 -7.54
N GLN A 113 -18.68 9.23 -6.50
CA GLN A 113 -17.62 9.96 -5.80
C GLN A 113 -16.24 9.56 -6.37
N ARG A 114 -15.48 10.58 -6.82
CA ARG A 114 -14.08 10.37 -7.22
C ARG A 114 -13.18 10.38 -6.00
N ILE A 115 -12.37 9.34 -5.87
CA ILE A 115 -11.49 9.11 -4.73
C ILE A 115 -10.08 8.96 -5.25
N LEU A 116 -9.14 9.70 -4.66
CA LEU A 116 -7.72 9.60 -4.95
C LEU A 116 -7.08 8.57 -4.02
N LEU A 117 -6.33 7.66 -4.60
CA LEU A 117 -5.54 6.64 -3.89
C LEU A 117 -4.06 6.92 -4.11
N THR A 118 -3.26 6.82 -3.06
CA THR A 118 -1.80 6.82 -3.14
C THR A 118 -1.23 6.05 -1.95
N HIS A 119 0.04 5.65 -2.00
CA HIS A 119 0.68 5.09 -0.81
C HIS A 119 0.83 6.15 0.30
N GLY A 120 1.24 7.36 -0.05
CA GLY A 120 1.38 8.49 0.89
C GLY A 120 2.80 9.03 1.03
N ASP A 121 3.80 8.28 0.63
CA ASP A 121 5.21 8.67 0.70
C ASP A 121 5.56 9.91 -0.15
N LEU A 122 4.86 10.11 -1.26
CA LEU A 122 4.98 11.31 -2.10
C LEU A 122 4.42 12.58 -1.42
N LEU A 123 3.52 12.40 -0.47
CA LEU A 123 2.92 13.51 0.28
C LEU A 123 3.85 14.00 1.40
N CYS A 124 4.87 13.21 1.79
CA CYS A 124 5.90 13.59 2.76
C CYS A 124 7.00 14.41 2.07
N SER A 125 6.62 15.55 1.47
CA SER A 125 7.53 16.39 0.68
C SER A 125 8.64 17.06 1.49
N ASP A 126 8.48 17.16 2.81
CA ASP A 126 9.45 17.77 3.71
C ASP A 126 10.65 16.86 4.00
N ASP A 127 10.53 15.55 3.76
CA ASP A 127 11.66 14.61 3.83
C ASP A 127 12.50 14.63 2.54
N LEU A 128 13.24 15.72 2.33
CA LEU A 128 14.04 15.93 1.12
C LEU A 128 15.02 14.78 0.85
N ALA A 129 15.59 14.19 1.90
CA ALA A 129 16.54 13.09 1.77
C ALA A 129 15.84 11.83 1.24
N TYR A 130 14.64 11.54 1.71
CA TYR A 130 13.83 10.44 1.19
C TYR A 130 13.39 10.72 -0.25
N GLN A 131 12.89 11.93 -0.56
CA GLN A 131 12.44 12.28 -1.91
C GLN A 131 13.59 12.17 -2.94
N ALA A 132 14.79 12.61 -2.61
CA ALA A 132 15.97 12.46 -3.47
C ALA A 132 16.32 10.97 -3.71
N PHE A 133 16.27 10.14 -2.67
CA PHE A 133 16.44 8.69 -2.81
C PHE A 133 15.34 8.07 -3.68
N ARG A 134 14.10 8.45 -3.47
CA ARG A 134 12.96 7.95 -4.21
C ARG A 134 13.07 8.22 -5.71
N ILE A 135 13.39 9.46 -6.10
CA ILE A 135 13.61 9.82 -7.50
C ILE A 135 14.66 8.91 -8.14
N LYS A 136 15.76 8.63 -7.44
CA LYS A 136 16.81 7.73 -7.91
C LYS A 136 16.32 6.29 -8.02
N SER A 137 15.72 5.75 -6.97
CA SER A 137 15.36 4.34 -6.85
C SER A 137 14.17 3.93 -7.74
N HIS A 138 13.31 4.90 -8.11
CA HIS A 138 12.20 4.67 -9.05
C HIS A 138 12.59 4.90 -10.51
N SER A 139 13.83 5.33 -10.79
CA SER A 139 14.27 5.44 -12.18
C SER A 139 14.38 4.05 -12.83
N PRO A 140 13.90 3.88 -14.07
CA PRO A 140 13.97 2.59 -14.77
C PRO A 140 15.41 2.05 -14.92
N GLU A 141 16.38 2.93 -15.03
CA GLU A 141 17.79 2.56 -15.12
C GLU A 141 18.30 1.93 -13.83
N TRP A 142 18.03 2.57 -12.69
CA TRP A 142 18.42 2.07 -11.37
C TRP A 142 17.75 0.73 -11.08
N GLN A 143 16.44 0.60 -11.35
CA GLN A 143 15.70 -0.63 -11.14
C GLN A 143 16.25 -1.78 -11.99
N ARG A 144 16.49 -1.56 -13.30
CA ARG A 144 17.13 -2.56 -14.16
C ARG A 144 18.50 -2.98 -13.65
N ASN A 145 19.33 -2.02 -13.22
CA ASN A 145 20.64 -2.32 -12.67
C ASN A 145 20.55 -3.16 -11.38
N VAL A 146 19.64 -2.84 -10.47
CA VAL A 146 19.43 -3.62 -9.25
C VAL A 146 18.93 -5.03 -9.59
N LEU A 147 17.88 -5.14 -10.40
CA LEU A 147 17.27 -6.43 -10.76
C LEU A 147 18.20 -7.34 -11.58
N SER A 148 19.21 -6.80 -12.27
CA SER A 148 20.23 -7.60 -12.96
C SER A 148 21.23 -8.29 -12.03
N LYS A 149 21.26 -7.91 -10.74
CA LYS A 149 22.17 -8.53 -9.76
C LYS A 149 21.61 -9.86 -9.23
N PRO A 150 22.46 -10.82 -8.85
CA PRO A 150 22.01 -12.04 -8.22
C PRO A 150 21.16 -11.78 -6.97
N LEU A 151 20.16 -12.63 -6.73
CA LEU A 151 19.20 -12.49 -5.63
C LEU A 151 19.87 -12.32 -4.25
N TRP A 152 20.90 -13.12 -3.97
CA TRP A 152 21.63 -13.05 -2.70
C TRP A 152 22.30 -11.68 -2.47
N LEU A 153 22.80 -11.05 -3.52
CA LEU A 153 23.42 -9.73 -3.43
C LEU A 153 22.36 -8.65 -3.16
N ARG A 154 21.19 -8.74 -3.84
CA ARG A 154 20.06 -7.85 -3.61
C ARG A 154 19.54 -7.98 -2.17
N LEU A 155 19.48 -9.20 -1.63
CA LEU A 155 19.05 -9.45 -0.26
C LEU A 155 20.01 -8.82 0.77
N ILE A 156 21.34 -8.95 0.57
CA ILE A 156 22.34 -8.32 1.44
C ILE A 156 22.18 -6.79 1.39
N ALA A 157 22.08 -6.22 0.19
CA ALA A 157 21.93 -4.77 0.00
C ALA A 157 20.66 -4.24 0.67
N ALA A 158 19.53 -4.95 0.52
CA ALA A 158 18.26 -4.60 1.13
C ALA A 158 18.33 -4.63 2.66
N ARG A 159 18.95 -5.67 3.25
CA ARG A 159 19.16 -5.78 4.71
C ARG A 159 20.03 -4.65 5.24
N TRP A 160 21.12 -4.33 4.54
CA TRP A 160 21.99 -3.21 4.92
C TRP A 160 21.28 -1.87 4.84
N TYR A 161 20.51 -1.64 3.76
CA TYR A 161 19.72 -0.43 3.60
C TYR A 161 18.67 -0.27 4.71
N ARG A 162 17.97 -1.34 5.07
CA ARG A 162 16.99 -1.35 6.17
C ARG A 162 17.63 -1.00 7.51
N PHE A 163 18.78 -1.61 7.81
CA PHE A 163 19.54 -1.30 9.01
C PHE A 163 19.90 0.20 9.07
N ARG A 164 20.46 0.74 7.99
CA ARG A 164 20.79 2.15 7.88
C ARG A 164 19.55 3.05 8.03
N SER A 165 18.46 2.73 7.37
CA SER A 165 17.19 3.48 7.44
C SER A 165 16.62 3.52 8.86
N TYR A 166 16.70 2.42 9.60
CA TYR A 166 16.27 2.36 10.99
C TYR A 166 17.03 3.35 11.89
N TYR A 167 18.34 3.45 11.74
CA TYR A 167 19.12 4.41 12.51
C TYR A 167 18.88 5.86 12.10
N HIS A 168 18.67 6.13 10.82
CA HIS A 168 18.35 7.49 10.34
C HIS A 168 16.98 7.99 10.82
N LYS A 169 15.98 7.11 10.96
CA LYS A 169 14.66 7.48 11.48
C LYS A 169 14.68 7.92 12.94
N ARG A 170 15.61 7.41 13.75
CA ARG A 170 15.73 7.77 15.17
C ARG A 170 16.10 9.22 15.43
N GLY A 171 16.64 9.92 14.44
CA GLY A 171 17.03 11.34 14.55
C GLY A 171 16.03 12.34 13.93
N LYS A 172 14.94 11.86 13.32
CA LYS A 172 13.95 12.74 12.68
C LYS A 172 12.81 13.05 13.64
N THR A 173 12.35 14.32 13.60
CA THR A 173 11.13 14.71 14.33
C THR A 173 9.91 14.06 13.69
N LEU A 174 8.90 13.80 14.50
CA LEU A 174 7.66 13.14 14.06
C LEU A 174 6.92 13.94 12.97
N ASP A 175 7.08 15.26 12.95
CA ASP A 175 6.42 16.15 11.99
C ASP A 175 6.99 16.02 10.57
N ILE A 176 8.31 15.83 10.43
CA ILE A 176 8.97 15.64 9.12
C ILE A 176 8.54 14.32 8.44
N MET A 177 8.07 13.35 9.24
CA MET A 177 7.61 12.05 8.73
C MET A 177 6.11 12.00 8.46
N ASP A 178 5.36 13.08 8.70
CA ASP A 178 3.95 13.19 8.35
C ASP A 178 3.76 13.79 6.95
N VAL A 179 2.56 13.69 6.41
CA VAL A 179 2.25 14.28 5.10
C VAL A 179 2.21 15.81 5.21
N ASN A 180 2.79 16.48 4.22
CA ASN A 180 2.66 17.92 4.07
C ASN A 180 1.25 18.26 3.58
N GLN A 181 0.55 19.16 4.28
CA GLN A 181 -0.84 19.50 3.97
C GLN A 181 -0.98 20.18 2.60
N ASP A 182 -0.01 21.00 2.19
CA ASP A 182 -0.04 21.65 0.87
C ASP A 182 0.07 20.60 -0.25
N SER A 183 0.93 19.59 -0.09
CA SER A 183 1.05 18.47 -1.03
C SER A 183 -0.26 17.67 -1.13
N VAL A 184 -0.99 17.52 -0.03
CA VAL A 184 -2.34 16.90 -0.04
C VAL A 184 -3.31 17.74 -0.86
N LEU A 185 -3.39 19.06 -0.62
CA LEU A 185 -4.30 19.96 -1.31
C LEU A 185 -3.98 20.04 -2.81
N GLU A 186 -2.70 20.15 -3.17
CA GLU A 186 -2.25 20.15 -4.57
C GLU A 186 -2.60 18.85 -5.29
N SER A 187 -2.39 17.70 -4.64
CA SER A 187 -2.74 16.40 -5.20
C SER A 187 -4.24 16.28 -5.45
N LEU A 188 -5.06 16.65 -4.48
CA LEU A 188 -6.51 16.63 -4.61
C LEU A 188 -7.00 17.54 -5.76
N ARG A 189 -6.45 18.76 -5.89
CA ARG A 189 -6.76 19.67 -7.01
C ARG A 189 -6.36 19.08 -8.35
N LYS A 190 -5.14 18.58 -8.44
CA LYS A 190 -4.57 17.99 -9.67
C LYS A 190 -5.45 16.86 -10.22
N TYR A 191 -5.98 16.03 -9.35
CA TYR A 191 -6.79 14.87 -9.73
C TYR A 191 -8.31 15.14 -9.66
N ALA A 192 -8.72 16.35 -9.33
CA ALA A 192 -10.12 16.78 -9.16
C ALA A 192 -10.90 15.84 -8.22
N CYS A 193 -10.31 15.56 -7.05
CA CYS A 193 -10.88 14.73 -5.99
C CYS A 193 -11.05 15.52 -4.71
N TYR A 194 -12.04 15.13 -3.89
CA TYR A 194 -12.28 15.69 -2.55
C TYR A 194 -12.11 14.64 -1.45
N THR A 195 -11.77 13.41 -1.84
CA THR A 195 -11.47 12.32 -0.92
C THR A 195 -10.14 11.70 -1.31
N LEU A 196 -9.25 11.55 -0.33
CA LEU A 196 -7.95 10.90 -0.44
C LEU A 196 -7.90 9.73 0.54
N ILE A 197 -7.38 8.57 0.08
CA ILE A 197 -7.06 7.43 0.93
C ILE A 197 -5.57 7.10 0.74
N HIS A 198 -4.84 6.98 1.85
CA HIS A 198 -3.42 6.62 1.83
C HIS A 198 -2.98 5.88 3.10
N GLY A 199 -1.80 5.28 3.07
CA GLY A 199 -1.11 4.65 4.19
C GLY A 199 0.14 5.40 4.64
N HIS A 200 1.27 4.70 4.75
CA HIS A 200 2.64 5.17 4.94
C HIS A 200 2.98 5.77 6.31
N THR A 201 2.13 6.65 6.84
CA THR A 201 2.45 7.37 8.09
C THR A 201 2.19 6.55 9.35
N HIS A 202 1.45 5.43 9.24
CA HIS A 202 1.04 4.57 10.36
C HIS A 202 0.30 5.32 11.48
N ARG A 203 -0.50 6.34 11.09
CA ARG A 203 -1.30 7.17 12.00
C ARG A 203 -2.75 7.18 11.56
N PRO A 204 -3.48 6.07 11.76
CA PRO A 204 -4.83 5.93 11.26
C PRO A 204 -5.73 7.04 11.79
N LYS A 205 -6.35 7.77 10.89
CA LYS A 205 -7.23 8.89 11.23
C LYS A 205 -8.03 9.36 10.02
N LEU A 206 -9.25 9.82 10.27
CA LEU A 206 -10.00 10.65 9.33
C LEU A 206 -9.69 12.12 9.60
N HIS A 207 -9.21 12.82 8.58
CA HIS A 207 -9.05 14.28 8.59
C HIS A 207 -10.12 14.89 7.71
N GLU A 208 -10.87 15.84 8.26
CA GLU A 208 -11.88 16.61 7.54
C GLU A 208 -11.40 18.06 7.43
N PHE A 209 -11.48 18.63 6.25
CA PHE A 209 -11.01 19.98 5.95
C PHE A 209 -11.79 20.55 4.76
N THR A 210 -11.49 21.79 4.38
CA THR A 210 -12.11 22.45 3.24
C THR A 210 -11.06 22.58 2.12
N LEU A 211 -11.45 22.23 0.90
CA LEU A 211 -10.67 22.43 -0.33
C LEU A 211 -11.52 23.30 -1.27
N ASP A 212 -11.03 24.50 -1.56
CA ASP A 212 -11.66 25.45 -2.48
C ASP A 212 -13.16 25.73 -2.16
N GLY A 213 -13.46 25.82 -0.85
CA GLY A 213 -14.81 26.07 -0.34
C GLY A 213 -15.70 24.83 -0.21
N LEU A 214 -15.22 23.64 -0.60
CA LEU A 214 -15.98 22.39 -0.52
C LEU A 214 -15.40 21.44 0.56
N PRO A 215 -16.25 20.64 1.23
CA PRO A 215 -15.77 19.62 2.18
C PRO A 215 -14.86 18.60 1.51
N ALA A 216 -13.73 18.32 2.13
CA ALA A 216 -12.77 17.32 1.69
C ALA A 216 -12.36 16.40 2.84
N LYS A 217 -11.97 15.17 2.52
CA LYS A 217 -11.64 14.12 3.49
C LYS A 217 -10.34 13.42 3.13
N ARG A 218 -9.55 13.10 4.15
CA ARG A 218 -8.34 12.28 4.01
C ARG A 218 -8.40 11.14 5.01
N TYR A 219 -8.46 9.92 4.49
CA TYR A 219 -8.40 8.69 5.28
C TYR A 219 -6.97 8.18 5.31
N VAL A 220 -6.41 8.03 6.49
CA VAL A 220 -5.12 7.39 6.73
C VAL A 220 -5.37 5.97 7.20
N LEU A 221 -4.87 4.99 6.44
CA LEU A 221 -5.02 3.57 6.77
C LEU A 221 -4.10 3.17 7.92
N ALA A 222 -4.54 2.18 8.69
CA ALA A 222 -3.75 1.59 9.76
C ALA A 222 -2.68 0.64 9.22
N ASP A 223 -1.52 0.60 9.88
CA ASP A 223 -0.55 -0.46 9.73
C ASP A 223 -1.01 -1.75 10.43
N TRP A 224 -0.63 -2.89 9.89
CA TRP A 224 -0.97 -4.19 10.46
C TRP A 224 -0.02 -4.57 11.58
N LYS A 225 -0.59 -4.96 12.73
CA LYS A 225 0.15 -5.33 13.95
C LYS A 225 -0.09 -6.79 14.34
N GLN A 226 0.74 -7.30 15.25
CA GLN A 226 0.59 -8.68 15.73
C GLN A 226 -0.72 -8.90 16.49
N ASP A 227 -1.20 -7.89 17.20
CA ASP A 227 -2.39 -7.90 18.03
C ASP A 227 -3.67 -7.46 17.33
N GLY A 228 -3.58 -6.84 16.14
CA GLY A 228 -4.76 -6.40 15.40
C GLY A 228 -4.44 -5.81 14.05
N ALA A 229 -5.46 -5.75 13.21
CA ALA A 229 -5.44 -5.03 11.95
C ALA A 229 -6.79 -4.35 11.72
N GLU A 230 -6.76 -3.14 11.21
CA GLU A 230 -7.94 -2.41 10.78
C GLU A 230 -7.91 -2.24 9.27
N ILE A 231 -9.07 -2.38 8.66
CA ILE A 231 -9.26 -2.15 7.23
C ILE A 231 -10.31 -1.05 7.04
N LEU A 232 -10.20 -0.28 5.97
CA LEU A 232 -11.24 0.64 5.55
C LEU A 232 -12.14 -0.07 4.53
N CYS A 233 -13.44 0.00 4.72
CA CYS A 233 -14.46 -0.62 3.88
C CYS A 233 -15.40 0.45 3.34
N TRP A 234 -15.65 0.43 2.01
CA TRP A 234 -16.76 1.14 1.40
C TRP A 234 -17.94 0.20 1.28
N ARG A 235 -19.02 0.50 1.98
CA ARG A 235 -20.27 -0.25 1.96
C ARG A 235 -21.43 0.72 2.12
N ASN A 236 -22.56 0.45 1.44
CA ASN A 236 -23.79 1.26 1.54
C ASN A 236 -23.54 2.75 1.35
N LYS A 237 -22.64 3.14 0.43
CA LYS A 237 -22.28 4.52 0.08
C LYS A 237 -21.57 5.31 1.20
N HIS A 238 -20.94 4.65 2.14
CA HIS A 238 -20.10 5.29 3.16
C HIS A 238 -18.86 4.44 3.50
N PHE A 239 -17.87 5.10 4.08
CA PHE A 239 -16.69 4.43 4.62
C PHE A 239 -16.92 4.02 6.07
N GLU A 240 -16.51 2.81 6.40
CA GLU A 240 -16.47 2.28 7.76
C GLU A 240 -15.16 1.56 8.02
N THR A 241 -14.71 1.55 9.27
CA THR A 241 -13.52 0.80 9.70
C THR A 241 -13.96 -0.53 10.29
N GLU A 242 -13.30 -1.61 9.86
CA GLU A 242 -13.51 -2.96 10.39
C GLU A 242 -12.21 -3.48 11.00
N THR A 243 -12.30 -4.17 12.14
CA THR A 243 -11.19 -4.94 12.73
C THR A 243 -11.16 -6.35 12.16
N VAL A 244 -9.98 -6.87 11.80
CA VAL A 244 -9.78 -8.19 11.18
C VAL A 244 -8.65 -8.97 11.84
#